data_97d608f04890b012814cb25cfb7f3392
#
_entry.id   97d608f04890b012814cb25cfb7f3392
#
_cell.length_a   1.000
_cell.length_b   1.000
_cell.length_c   1.000
_cell.angle_alpha   90.00
_cell.angle_beta   90.00
_cell.angle_gamma   90.00
#
_symmetry.space_group_name_H-M   'P 1'
#
loop_
_entity.id
_entity.type
_entity.pdbx_description
1 polymer ?
#
loop_
_entity_poly.entity_id
_entity_poly.type
_entity_poly.pdbx_seq_one_letter_code
_entity_poly.pdbx_strand_id
1 'polypeptide(L)' 'MTYKIKTTNPYSGQSEMLTPEEHRLYIEIKQAEWDEDYDTVRKGLYKFGLLNAKAYMTLLD' A
#
# COMPACT_ATOMS: atom_id res chain seq x y z
N MET A 1 12.95 -11.03 -13.94
CA MET A 1 11.64 -10.59 -14.45
C MET A 1 10.74 -10.23 -13.28
N THR A 2 10.04 -9.12 -13.41
CA THR A 2 9.20 -8.63 -12.33
C THR A 2 7.75 -8.99 -12.59
N TYR A 3 7.12 -9.65 -11.64
CA TYR A 3 5.68 -9.90 -11.68
C TYR A 3 4.97 -8.87 -10.81
N LYS A 4 3.66 -8.72 -11.01
CA LYS A 4 2.86 -7.80 -10.22
C LYS A 4 1.76 -8.54 -9.49
N ILE A 5 1.36 -7.99 -8.37
CA ILE A 5 0.37 -8.60 -7.48
C ILE A 5 -0.88 -7.73 -7.48
N LYS A 6 -2.02 -8.32 -7.81
CA LYS A 6 -3.29 -7.60 -7.78
C LYS A 6 -3.67 -7.35 -6.32
N THR A 7 -3.88 -6.10 -5.99
CA THR A 7 -4.24 -5.68 -4.63
C THR A 7 -5.54 -4.89 -4.71
N THR A 8 -6.49 -5.23 -3.86
CA THR A 8 -7.81 -4.62 -3.89
C THR A 8 -8.09 -3.87 -2.60
N ASN A 9 -8.60 -2.64 -2.74
CA ASN A 9 -9.07 -1.86 -1.62
C ASN A 9 -10.41 -2.45 -1.15
N PRO A 10 -10.49 -2.99 0.07
CA PRO A 10 -11.71 -3.66 0.53
C PRO A 10 -12.88 -2.71 0.71
N TYR A 11 -12.63 -1.42 0.81
CA TYR A 11 -13.70 -0.45 1.05
C TYR A 11 -14.31 0.07 -0.25
N SER A 12 -13.50 0.26 -1.29
CA SER A 12 -13.97 0.80 -2.57
C SER A 12 -14.16 -0.27 -3.64
N GLY A 13 -13.52 -1.42 -3.49
CA GLY A 13 -13.52 -2.47 -4.49
C GLY A 13 -12.56 -2.21 -5.64
N GLN A 14 -11.86 -1.09 -5.62
CA GLN A 14 -10.90 -0.77 -6.68
C GLN A 14 -9.59 -1.52 -6.46
N SER A 15 -8.92 -1.84 -7.57
CA SER A 15 -7.70 -2.64 -7.53
C SER A 15 -6.56 -1.96 -8.28
N GLU A 16 -5.35 -2.29 -7.87
CA GLU A 16 -4.13 -1.86 -8.55
C GLU A 16 -3.14 -3.01 -8.57
N MET A 17 -2.28 -3.02 -9.59
CA MET A 17 -1.22 -4.01 -9.69
C MET A 17 0.03 -3.44 -9.03
N LEU A 18 0.56 -4.16 -8.07
CA LEU A 18 1.74 -3.73 -7.31
C LEU A 18 2.92 -4.64 -7.59
N THR A 19 4.12 -4.06 -7.59
CA THR A 19 5.33 -4.87 -7.57
C THR A 19 5.42 -5.56 -6.21
N PRO A 20 6.23 -6.64 -6.08
CA PRO A 20 6.40 -7.29 -4.79
C PRO A 20 6.87 -6.35 -3.69
N GLU A 21 7.73 -5.38 -4.03
CA GLU A 21 8.20 -4.39 -3.07
C GLU A 21 7.08 -3.48 -2.59
N GLU A 22 6.27 -2.99 -3.54
CA GLU A 22 5.12 -2.14 -3.22
C GLU A 22 4.10 -2.90 -2.39
N HIS A 23 3.86 -4.16 -2.74
CA HIS A 23 2.90 -4.99 -2.01
C HIS A 23 3.37 -5.23 -0.57
N ARG A 24 4.65 -5.50 -0.38
CA ARG A 24 5.21 -5.69 0.95
C ARG A 24 5.01 -4.45 1.81
N LEU A 25 5.27 -3.27 1.23
CA LEU A 25 5.08 -2.01 1.94
C LEU A 25 3.61 -1.79 2.27
N TYR A 26 2.71 -2.13 1.33
CA TYR A 26 1.27 -2.03 1.56
C TYR A 26 0.84 -2.87 2.76
N ILE A 27 1.29 -4.12 2.81
CA ILE A 27 0.95 -5.02 3.92
C ILE A 27 1.51 -4.47 5.23
N GLU A 28 2.73 -3.93 5.21
CA GLU A 28 3.35 -3.34 6.39
C GLU A 28 2.53 -2.16 6.92
N ILE A 29 2.02 -1.31 6.02
CA ILE A 29 1.17 -0.19 6.40
C ILE A 29 -0.13 -0.69 7.03
N LYS A 30 -0.75 -1.70 6.43
CA LYS A 30 -2.01 -2.24 6.94
C LYS A 30 -1.81 -2.91 8.30
N GLN A 31 -0.71 -3.60 8.49
CA GLN A 31 -0.38 -4.20 9.77
C GLN A 31 -0.14 -3.13 10.83
N ALA A 32 0.55 -2.06 10.47
CA ALA A 32 0.80 -0.96 11.39
C ALA A 32 -0.51 -0.25 11.79
N GLU A 33 -1.45 -0.12 10.86
CA GLU A 33 -2.77 0.43 11.18
C GLU A 33 -3.49 -0.45 12.20
N TRP A 34 -3.43 -1.75 12.01
CA TRP A 34 -4.05 -2.70 12.92
C TRP A 34 -3.43 -2.60 14.32
N ASP A 35 -2.11 -2.41 14.38
CA ASP A 35 -1.37 -2.29 15.63
C ASP A 35 -1.42 -0.89 16.24
N GLU A 36 -2.08 0.04 15.56
CA GLU A 36 -2.15 1.45 15.96
C GLU A 36 -0.77 2.10 16.06
N ASP A 37 0.16 1.62 15.24
CA ASP A 37 1.51 2.18 15.14
C ASP A 37 1.51 3.27 14.06
N TYR A 38 1.02 4.45 14.44
CA TYR A 38 0.81 5.53 13.48
C TYR A 38 2.08 6.17 12.96
N ASP A 39 3.19 6.04 13.67
CA ASP A 39 4.48 6.48 13.13
C ASP A 39 4.88 5.65 11.92
N THR A 40 4.74 4.33 12.02
CA THR A 40 5.04 3.44 10.90
C THR A 40 4.05 3.66 9.76
N VAL A 41 2.77 3.87 10.07
CA VAL A 41 1.77 4.18 9.06
C VAL A 41 2.18 5.42 8.28
N ARG A 42 2.51 6.49 8.98
CA ARG A 42 2.85 7.77 8.36
C ARG A 42 4.07 7.66 7.46
N LYS A 43 5.12 7.00 7.95
CA LYS A 43 6.34 6.79 7.17
C LYS A 43 6.08 5.92 5.95
N GLY A 44 5.29 4.87 6.14
CA GLY A 44 4.94 3.95 5.06
C GLY A 44 4.11 4.63 3.97
N LEU A 45 3.14 5.44 4.36
CA LEU A 45 2.31 6.17 3.40
C LEU A 45 3.15 7.11 2.55
N TYR A 46 4.06 7.84 3.18
CA TYR A 46 4.94 8.74 2.46
C TYR A 46 5.80 7.98 1.45
N LYS A 47 6.41 6.90 1.90
CA LYS A 47 7.28 6.08 1.06
C LYS A 47 6.51 5.44 -0.09
N PHE A 48 5.31 4.92 0.20
CA PHE A 48 4.48 4.29 -0.81
C PHE A 48 4.06 5.30 -1.88
N GLY A 49 3.70 6.50 -1.48
CA GLY A 49 3.32 7.55 -2.41
C GLY A 49 4.45 7.92 -3.35
N LEU A 50 5.70 7.88 -2.88
CA LEU A 50 6.86 8.14 -3.72
C LEU A 50 7.10 7.00 -4.71
N LEU A 51 6.81 5.76 -4.31
CA LEU A 51 7.02 4.60 -5.16
C LEU A 51 5.93 4.46 -6.23
N ASN A 52 4.68 4.72 -5.85
CA ASN A 52 3.55 4.51 -6.77
C ASN A 52 2.38 5.40 -6.33
N ALA A 53 2.38 6.64 -6.79
CA ALA A 53 1.36 7.62 -6.40
C ALA A 53 -0.04 7.19 -6.83
N LYS A 54 -0.18 6.56 -8.00
CA LYS A 54 -1.48 6.11 -8.49
C LYS A 54 -2.07 5.05 -7.57
N ALA A 55 -1.26 4.07 -7.20
CA ALA A 55 -1.72 3.01 -6.31
C ALA A 55 -2.02 3.56 -4.91
N TYR A 56 -1.25 4.55 -4.46
CA TYR A 56 -1.54 5.21 -3.19
C TYR A 56 -2.96 5.77 -3.19
N MET A 57 -3.32 6.48 -4.25
CA MET A 57 -4.65 7.09 -4.34
C MET A 57 -5.76 6.05 -4.43
N THR A 58 -5.50 4.92 -5.07
CA THR A 58 -6.50 3.86 -5.22
C THR A 58 -6.66 3.04 -3.95
N LEU A 59 -5.56 2.74 -3.28
CA LEU A 59 -5.55 1.75 -2.20
C LEU A 59 -5.48 2.35 -0.80
N LEU A 60 -4.86 3.51 -0.64
CA LEU A 60 -4.53 4.05 0.67
C LEU A 60 -5.09 5.44 0.96
N ASP A 61 -5.64 6.08 -0.05
CA ASP A 61 -6.18 7.43 0.13
C ASP A 61 -7.65 7.42 0.56
#